data_96969760fc098ba897d84a70f3c32871
#
_entry.id   96969760fc098ba897d84a70f3c32871
#
_cell.length_a   1.000
_cell.length_b   1.000
_cell.length_c   1.000
_cell.angle_alpha   90.00
_cell.angle_beta   90.00
_cell.angle_gamma   90.00
#
_symmetry.space_group_name_H-M   'P 1'
#
loop_
_entity.id
_entity.type
_entity.pdbx_description
1 polymer ?
#
loop_
_entity_poly.entity_id
_entity_poly.type
_entity_poly.pdbx_seq_one_letter_code
_entity_poly.pdbx_strand_id
1 'polypeptide(L)'
;MKKARIVLMSAMFLLLATGLSAQQPDKAGCKDPALFPTRMPGYHIADCKVEAFGVYEFWSAKGPKTPVEGKFTFIAYSIANRKDEPSPVAVVRNYENAIRQVGGTILQSVQDRWVNGKIVKDGQETWAQIEKGNGAIWLRIVEKKGMEQHIVADAAVIGNDIRATGHAAVYGILFDTGKSTIKPESAQAIGEIAKLLKADPGLKVGVVGHTDNVGDVKSNIKLSQDRAEAVLQALVRDHGIDPARLKAYGCGQFAPVASNDTEEGRAKNRRVELVSLSTQATK
;
A
#
# COMPACT_ATOMS: atom_id res chain seq x y z
N MET A 1 21.75 -3.10 90.35
CA MET A 1 21.90 -2.22 89.16
C MET A 1 22.57 -3.05 88.07
N LYS A 2 21.75 -3.63 87.13
CA LYS A 2 22.25 -4.48 86.02
C LYS A 2 22.26 -3.65 84.73
N LYS A 3 23.45 -3.45 84.13
CA LYS A 3 23.64 -2.75 82.84
C LYS A 3 23.35 -3.72 81.73
N ALA A 4 22.30 -3.45 80.92
CA ALA A 4 22.02 -4.16 79.70
C ALA A 4 22.96 -3.65 78.61
N ARG A 5 23.68 -4.58 77.95
CA ARG A 5 24.48 -4.32 76.74
C ARG A 5 23.59 -4.57 75.52
N ILE A 6 23.34 -3.51 74.77
CA ILE A 6 22.68 -3.61 73.44
C ILE A 6 23.76 -3.98 72.42
N VAL A 7 23.62 -5.16 71.84
CA VAL A 7 24.44 -5.58 70.68
C VAL A 7 23.72 -5.12 69.42
N LEU A 8 24.33 -4.16 68.70
CA LEU A 8 23.85 -3.70 67.38
C LEU A 8 24.33 -4.71 66.33
N MET A 9 23.43 -5.53 65.84
CA MET A 9 23.69 -6.37 64.66
C MET A 9 23.51 -5.51 63.42
N SER A 10 24.60 -5.12 62.72
CA SER A 10 24.62 -4.50 61.42
C SER A 10 24.28 -5.58 60.37
N ALA A 11 23.07 -5.56 59.87
CA ALA A 11 22.69 -6.35 58.70
C ALA A 11 23.22 -5.65 57.43
N MET A 12 24.30 -6.19 56.88
CA MET A 12 24.85 -5.74 55.59
C MET A 12 23.95 -6.31 54.47
N PHE A 13 23.06 -5.48 53.93
CA PHE A 13 22.26 -5.81 52.74
C PHE A 13 23.20 -5.81 51.53
N LEU A 14 23.56 -6.99 51.04
CA LEU A 14 24.22 -7.18 49.77
C LEU A 14 23.19 -6.92 48.65
N LEU A 15 23.19 -5.72 48.09
CA LEU A 15 22.46 -5.41 46.87
C LEU A 15 23.13 -6.18 45.70
N LEU A 16 22.58 -7.35 45.37
CA LEU A 16 22.83 -8.01 44.12
C LEU A 16 22.24 -7.12 42.99
N ALA A 17 23.07 -6.26 42.44
CA ALA A 17 22.77 -5.58 41.19
C ALA A 17 22.71 -6.66 40.10
N THR A 18 21.52 -7.22 39.86
CA THR A 18 21.23 -7.94 38.64
C THR A 18 21.37 -6.91 37.54
N GLY A 19 22.47 -6.98 36.77
CA GLY A 19 22.69 -6.16 35.59
C GLY A 19 21.58 -6.44 34.58
N LEU A 20 20.47 -5.71 34.66
CA LEU A 20 19.58 -5.58 33.51
C LEU A 20 20.44 -4.93 32.41
N SER A 21 20.87 -5.74 31.45
CA SER A 21 21.43 -5.22 30.20
C SER A 21 20.36 -4.29 29.61
N ALA A 22 20.62 -2.99 29.63
CA ALA A 22 19.67 -2.03 29.09
C ALA A 22 19.43 -2.38 27.63
N GLN A 23 18.21 -2.76 27.32
CA GLN A 23 17.80 -3.06 25.96
C GLN A 23 18.01 -1.79 25.13
N GLN A 24 18.78 -1.87 24.04
CA GLN A 24 18.98 -0.71 23.17
C GLN A 24 17.62 -0.25 22.61
N PRO A 25 17.32 1.06 22.64
CA PRO A 25 16.06 1.57 22.15
C PRO A 25 15.97 1.43 20.64
N ASP A 26 14.75 1.27 20.14
CA ASP A 26 14.47 1.31 18.71
C ASP A 26 14.78 2.69 18.14
N LYS A 27 15.17 2.74 16.85
CA LYS A 27 15.30 3.98 16.11
C LYS A 27 13.98 4.77 16.16
N ALA A 28 14.05 6.05 16.52
CA ALA A 28 12.88 6.92 16.61
C ALA A 28 12.07 6.93 15.29
N GLY A 29 10.74 6.82 15.41
CA GLY A 29 9.85 6.76 14.27
C GLY A 29 9.69 5.39 13.62
N CYS A 30 10.48 4.39 14.01
CA CYS A 30 10.37 3.02 13.52
C CYS A 30 9.49 2.16 14.44
N LYS A 31 8.79 1.20 13.86
CA LYS A 31 7.97 0.21 14.58
C LYS A 31 7.93 -1.12 13.82
N ASP A 32 7.64 -2.20 14.54
CA ASP A 32 7.40 -3.49 13.90
C ASP A 32 6.22 -3.42 12.91
N PRO A 33 6.30 -4.12 11.77
CA PRO A 33 5.24 -4.12 10.77
C PRO A 33 4.04 -4.92 11.28
N ALA A 34 2.83 -4.55 10.84
CA ALA A 34 1.60 -5.25 11.22
C ALA A 34 1.61 -6.74 10.85
N LEU A 35 2.34 -7.11 9.79
CA LEU A 35 2.49 -8.50 9.36
C LEU A 35 3.25 -9.35 10.40
N PHE A 36 4.25 -8.77 11.06
CA PHE A 36 5.04 -9.39 12.12
C PHE A 36 5.14 -8.42 13.30
N PRO A 37 4.12 -8.39 14.18
CA PRO A 37 4.04 -7.40 15.26
C PRO A 37 5.03 -7.65 16.40
N THR A 38 5.77 -8.76 16.32
CA THR A 38 6.84 -9.13 17.26
C THR A 38 8.11 -9.49 16.50
N ARG A 39 9.24 -9.37 17.17
CA ARG A 39 10.56 -9.67 16.61
C ARG A 39 11.29 -10.72 17.43
N MET A 40 12.44 -11.19 16.95
CA MET A 40 13.32 -12.08 17.69
C MET A 40 13.81 -11.40 18.99
N PRO A 41 13.86 -12.13 20.13
CA PRO A 41 14.32 -11.59 21.40
C PRO A 41 15.75 -11.02 21.30
N GLY A 42 16.01 -9.94 22.05
CA GLY A 42 17.32 -9.29 22.10
C GLY A 42 17.63 -8.36 20.91
N TYR A 43 16.74 -8.29 19.90
CA TYR A 43 16.90 -7.37 18.77
C TYR A 43 16.15 -6.07 19.01
N HIS A 44 16.70 -4.97 18.51
CA HIS A 44 16.07 -3.65 18.41
C HIS A 44 16.03 -3.20 16.94
N ILE A 45 15.18 -2.24 16.61
CA ILE A 45 15.14 -1.68 15.25
C ILE A 45 16.27 -0.66 15.12
N ALA A 46 17.26 -1.02 14.30
CA ALA A 46 18.41 -0.16 14.00
C ALA A 46 18.09 0.81 12.85
N ASP A 47 17.26 0.40 11.90
CA ASP A 47 16.82 1.24 10.78
C ASP A 47 15.47 0.80 10.22
N CYS A 48 14.75 1.73 9.59
CA CYS A 48 13.53 1.41 8.84
C CYS A 48 13.31 2.40 7.69
N LYS A 49 12.61 1.91 6.66
CA LYS A 49 12.16 2.72 5.53
C LYS A 49 10.78 2.26 5.09
N VAL A 50 9.90 3.19 4.80
CA VAL A 50 8.60 2.90 4.18
C VAL A 50 8.45 3.78 2.93
N GLU A 51 8.14 3.15 1.80
CA GLU A 51 7.82 3.83 0.54
C GLU A 51 6.37 3.54 0.19
N ALA A 52 5.61 4.56 -0.19
CA ALA A 52 4.20 4.42 -0.59
C ALA A 52 4.06 3.54 -1.84
N PHE A 53 5.05 3.58 -2.73
CA PHE A 53 5.20 2.72 -3.90
C PHE A 53 6.67 2.55 -4.23
N GLY A 54 7.09 1.31 -4.49
CA GLY A 54 8.45 0.95 -4.87
C GLY A 54 8.48 -0.44 -5.49
N VAL A 55 9.64 -0.87 -5.96
CA VAL A 55 9.90 -2.22 -6.46
C VAL A 55 10.97 -2.89 -5.61
N TYR A 56 10.77 -4.15 -5.27
CA TYR A 56 11.81 -4.98 -4.66
C TYR A 56 11.95 -6.30 -5.41
N GLU A 57 13.19 -6.70 -5.67
CA GLU A 57 13.53 -7.95 -6.33
C GLU A 57 13.76 -9.06 -5.30
N PHE A 58 12.75 -9.90 -5.11
CA PHE A 58 12.82 -11.06 -4.20
C PHE A 58 13.78 -12.12 -4.75
N TRP A 59 14.64 -12.63 -3.88
CA TRP A 59 15.65 -13.59 -4.25
C TRP A 59 15.06 -14.92 -4.67
N SER A 60 15.78 -15.61 -5.57
CA SER A 60 15.49 -16.97 -5.98
C SER A 60 16.75 -17.83 -5.77
N ALA A 61 16.59 -19.03 -5.26
CA ALA A 61 17.70 -19.96 -5.06
C ALA A 61 18.17 -20.62 -6.39
N LYS A 62 17.30 -20.68 -7.41
CA LYS A 62 17.54 -21.39 -8.67
C LYS A 62 17.09 -20.65 -9.92
N GLY A 63 16.99 -19.33 -9.88
CA GLY A 63 16.48 -18.56 -11.02
C GLY A 63 16.69 -17.07 -10.85
N PRO A 64 16.16 -16.26 -11.78
CA PRO A 64 16.21 -14.82 -11.65
C PRO A 64 15.40 -14.37 -10.44
N LYS A 65 15.74 -13.20 -9.91
CA LYS A 65 14.95 -12.53 -8.88
C LYS A 65 13.56 -12.21 -9.42
N THR A 66 12.57 -12.14 -8.53
CA THR A 66 11.20 -11.80 -8.88
C THR A 66 10.93 -10.34 -8.45
N PRO A 67 10.75 -9.40 -9.39
CA PRO A 67 10.37 -8.05 -9.05
C PRO A 67 8.91 -8.01 -8.58
N VAL A 68 8.64 -7.32 -7.48
CA VAL A 68 7.29 -7.08 -6.96
C VAL A 68 7.16 -5.60 -6.65
N GLU A 69 6.12 -4.99 -7.20
CA GLU A 69 5.81 -3.57 -7.01
C GLU A 69 4.70 -3.37 -5.98
N GLY A 70 4.79 -2.28 -5.22
CA GLY A 70 3.78 -1.94 -4.22
C GLY A 70 4.34 -1.08 -3.10
N LYS A 71 3.59 -1.00 -1.99
CA LYS A 71 4.08 -0.34 -0.79
C LYS A 71 5.22 -1.16 -0.20
N PHE A 72 6.41 -0.58 -0.16
CA PHE A 72 7.62 -1.22 0.32
C PHE A 72 7.91 -0.84 1.76
N THR A 73 8.20 -1.84 2.59
CA THR A 73 8.65 -1.66 3.98
C THR A 73 9.97 -2.41 4.18
N PHE A 74 10.97 -1.71 4.65
CA PHE A 74 12.25 -2.25 5.08
C PHE A 74 12.46 -2.03 6.57
N ILE A 75 12.93 -3.05 7.29
CA ILE A 75 13.35 -2.95 8.67
C ILE A 75 14.67 -3.69 8.86
N ALA A 76 15.64 -3.01 9.44
CA ALA A 76 16.88 -3.60 9.89
C ALA A 76 16.83 -3.75 11.41
N TYR A 77 16.91 -4.97 11.88
CA TYR A 77 17.08 -5.28 13.29
C TYR A 77 18.56 -5.55 13.60
N SER A 78 19.02 -5.09 14.75
CA SER A 78 20.36 -5.37 15.28
C SER A 78 20.26 -6.00 16.66
N ILE A 79 21.12 -6.98 16.97
CA ILE A 79 21.16 -7.58 18.30
C ILE A 79 21.99 -6.71 19.23
N ALA A 80 21.46 -6.47 20.43
CA ALA A 80 22.16 -5.66 21.44
C ALA A 80 23.41 -6.37 21.99
N ASN A 81 23.31 -7.68 22.21
CA ASN A 81 24.41 -8.50 22.73
C ASN A 81 24.67 -9.70 21.82
N ARG A 82 25.84 -9.75 21.21
CA ARG A 82 26.24 -10.82 20.29
C ARG A 82 26.32 -12.21 20.92
N LYS A 83 26.48 -12.29 22.24
CA LYS A 83 26.50 -13.57 22.95
C LYS A 83 25.13 -14.25 22.99
N ASP A 84 24.07 -13.46 22.85
CA ASP A 84 22.68 -13.93 22.87
C ASP A 84 22.13 -14.11 21.44
N GLU A 85 23.00 -14.02 20.42
CA GLU A 85 22.60 -14.12 19.04
C GLU A 85 22.10 -15.54 18.72
N PRO A 86 20.82 -15.68 18.29
CA PRO A 86 20.30 -16.99 17.90
C PRO A 86 20.98 -17.48 16.62
N SER A 87 21.04 -18.80 16.48
CA SER A 87 21.60 -19.40 15.25
C SER A 87 20.81 -18.94 14.01
N PRO A 88 21.47 -18.81 12.84
CA PRO A 88 20.80 -18.46 11.58
C PRO A 88 19.60 -19.33 11.27
N VAL A 89 19.74 -20.64 11.46
CA VAL A 89 18.65 -21.62 11.26
C VAL A 89 17.46 -21.35 12.19
N ALA A 90 17.71 -20.99 13.45
CA ALA A 90 16.64 -20.67 14.40
C ALA A 90 15.86 -19.42 13.95
N VAL A 91 16.55 -18.37 13.48
CA VAL A 91 15.91 -17.16 12.96
C VAL A 91 15.04 -17.48 11.74
N VAL A 92 15.61 -18.13 10.73
CA VAL A 92 14.89 -18.46 9.48
C VAL A 92 13.64 -19.29 9.77
N ARG A 93 13.76 -20.36 10.61
CA ARG A 93 12.61 -21.20 10.98
C ARG A 93 11.52 -20.46 11.76
N ASN A 94 11.89 -19.54 12.65
CA ASN A 94 10.89 -18.71 13.34
C ASN A 94 10.07 -17.88 12.34
N TYR A 95 10.71 -17.24 11.38
CA TYR A 95 10.01 -16.48 10.34
C TYR A 95 9.24 -17.35 9.36
N GLU A 96 9.74 -18.55 9.00
CA GLU A 96 8.95 -19.52 8.24
C GLU A 96 7.64 -19.87 8.96
N ASN A 97 7.72 -20.15 10.26
CA ASN A 97 6.53 -20.42 11.07
C ASN A 97 5.60 -19.23 11.16
N ALA A 98 6.14 -18.02 11.35
CA ALA A 98 5.35 -16.79 11.38
C ALA A 98 4.61 -16.56 10.06
N ILE A 99 5.28 -16.77 8.91
CA ILE A 99 4.64 -16.68 7.57
C ILE A 99 3.49 -17.68 7.46
N ARG A 100 3.69 -18.95 7.88
CA ARG A 100 2.63 -19.96 7.85
C ARG A 100 1.46 -19.63 8.79
N GLN A 101 1.75 -19.10 9.99
CA GLN A 101 0.73 -18.72 10.97
C GLN A 101 -0.19 -17.59 10.47
N VAL A 102 0.31 -16.68 9.67
CA VAL A 102 -0.51 -15.63 9.04
C VAL A 102 -1.19 -16.10 7.74
N GLY A 103 -1.17 -17.41 7.44
CA GLY A 103 -1.79 -17.99 6.25
C GLY A 103 -0.92 -17.88 4.98
N GLY A 104 0.35 -17.61 5.12
CA GLY A 104 1.27 -17.48 3.99
C GLY A 104 1.88 -18.81 3.53
N THR A 105 2.40 -18.78 2.32
CA THR A 105 3.14 -19.87 1.68
C THR A 105 4.61 -19.51 1.60
N ILE A 106 5.49 -20.44 1.98
CA ILE A 106 6.92 -20.30 1.76
C ILE A 106 7.20 -20.55 0.28
N LEU A 107 7.75 -19.55 -0.40
CA LEU A 107 8.15 -19.67 -1.81
C LEU A 107 9.52 -20.30 -1.94
N GLN A 108 10.46 -19.83 -1.13
CA GLN A 108 11.82 -20.36 -1.07
C GLN A 108 12.45 -20.09 0.29
N SER A 109 13.36 -20.98 0.71
CA SER A 109 14.15 -20.80 1.92
C SER A 109 15.54 -21.41 1.75
N VAL A 110 16.54 -20.68 2.27
CA VAL A 110 17.89 -21.17 2.51
C VAL A 110 18.10 -21.13 4.02
N GLN A 111 18.07 -22.28 4.66
CA GLN A 111 17.85 -22.45 6.10
C GLN A 111 18.79 -21.66 7.02
N ASP A 112 19.97 -21.29 6.56
CA ASP A 112 20.97 -20.53 7.32
C ASP A 112 21.10 -19.05 6.90
N ARG A 113 20.29 -18.60 5.93
CA ARG A 113 20.47 -17.28 5.33
C ARG A 113 19.19 -16.47 5.21
N TRP A 114 18.17 -17.00 4.53
CA TRP A 114 16.98 -16.23 4.20
C TRP A 114 15.76 -17.10 3.89
N VAL A 115 14.59 -16.49 3.99
CA VAL A 115 13.30 -17.06 3.57
C VAL A 115 12.49 -16.01 2.83
N ASN A 116 11.80 -16.45 1.77
CA ASN A 116 10.79 -15.70 1.06
C ASN A 116 9.43 -16.35 1.26
N GLY A 117 8.41 -15.54 1.53
CA GLY A 117 7.04 -15.99 1.63
C GLY A 117 6.08 -15.04 0.94
N LYS A 118 4.92 -15.60 0.58
CA LYS A 118 3.80 -14.87 0.01
C LYS A 118 2.55 -15.12 0.84
N ILE A 119 1.83 -14.06 1.17
CA ILE A 119 0.57 -14.07 1.91
C ILE A 119 -0.50 -13.45 1.00
N VAL A 120 -1.65 -14.13 0.87
CA VAL A 120 -2.82 -13.59 0.17
C VAL A 120 -3.96 -13.53 1.17
N LYS A 121 -4.42 -12.33 1.49
CA LYS A 121 -5.51 -12.11 2.42
C LYS A 121 -6.44 -11.04 1.86
N ASP A 122 -7.75 -11.33 1.83
CA ASP A 122 -8.79 -10.42 1.34
C ASP A 122 -8.47 -9.83 -0.06
N GLY A 123 -7.88 -10.66 -0.95
CA GLY A 123 -7.45 -10.26 -2.28
C GLY A 123 -6.12 -9.47 -2.33
N GLN A 124 -5.58 -9.09 -1.17
CA GLN A 124 -4.30 -8.38 -1.06
C GLN A 124 -3.14 -9.39 -1.04
N GLU A 125 -2.24 -9.27 -1.99
CA GLU A 125 -1.01 -10.06 -2.05
C GLU A 125 0.13 -9.29 -1.36
N THR A 126 0.79 -9.95 -0.39
CA THR A 126 1.94 -9.40 0.34
C THR A 126 3.11 -10.37 0.23
N TRP A 127 4.27 -9.86 -0.13
CA TRP A 127 5.52 -10.61 -0.18
C TRP A 127 6.43 -10.20 0.96
N ALA A 128 7.12 -11.16 1.55
CA ALA A 128 8.09 -10.91 2.61
C ALA A 128 9.39 -11.67 2.36
N GLN A 129 10.53 -10.99 2.54
CA GLN A 129 11.85 -11.60 2.58
C GLN A 129 12.53 -11.27 3.88
N ILE A 130 13.00 -12.29 4.55
CA ILE A 130 13.78 -12.17 5.78
C ILE A 130 15.18 -12.72 5.51
N GLU A 131 16.18 -11.93 5.79
CA GLU A 131 17.58 -12.28 5.63
C GLU A 131 18.29 -12.20 6.97
N LYS A 132 19.04 -13.22 7.33
CA LYS A 132 19.87 -13.27 8.52
C LYS A 132 21.32 -12.92 8.17
N GLY A 133 21.78 -11.80 8.72
CA GLY A 133 23.16 -11.36 8.67
C GLY A 133 23.89 -11.58 9.98
N ASN A 134 25.14 -11.11 10.04
CA ASN A 134 25.97 -11.17 11.25
C ASN A 134 25.52 -10.12 12.26
N GLY A 135 24.80 -10.54 13.32
CA GLY A 135 24.17 -9.64 14.31
C GLY A 135 22.96 -8.88 13.82
N ALA A 136 22.50 -9.13 12.62
CA ALA A 136 21.41 -8.40 11.99
C ALA A 136 20.34 -9.34 11.43
N ILE A 137 19.12 -8.80 11.32
CA ILE A 137 18.03 -9.39 10.54
C ILE A 137 17.48 -8.27 9.68
N TRP A 138 17.37 -8.52 8.38
CA TRP A 138 16.76 -7.58 7.44
C TRP A 138 15.42 -8.13 6.98
N LEU A 139 14.37 -7.36 7.22
CA LEU A 139 13.01 -7.66 6.81
C LEU A 139 12.61 -6.72 5.67
N ARG A 140 12.11 -7.29 4.59
CA ARG A 140 11.59 -6.56 3.43
C ARG A 140 10.20 -7.07 3.13
N ILE A 141 9.24 -6.17 3.08
CA ILE A 141 7.83 -6.48 2.81
C ILE A 141 7.38 -5.62 1.63
N VAL A 142 6.69 -6.23 0.67
CA VAL A 142 5.97 -5.52 -0.39
C VAL A 142 4.50 -5.90 -0.30
N GLU A 143 3.67 -4.93 0.06
CA GLU A 143 2.21 -5.01 -0.09
C GLU A 143 1.91 -4.63 -1.54
N LYS A 144 1.64 -5.65 -2.39
CA LYS A 144 1.49 -5.47 -3.84
C LYS A 144 0.33 -4.53 -4.15
N LYS A 145 0.59 -3.48 -4.87
CA LYS A 145 -0.42 -2.56 -5.38
C LYS A 145 0.06 -1.93 -6.69
N GLY A 146 -0.87 -1.54 -7.55
CA GLY A 146 -0.55 -0.75 -8.74
C GLY A 146 -0.12 0.67 -8.38
N MET A 147 0.68 1.26 -9.24
CA MET A 147 1.08 2.67 -9.13
C MET A 147 -0.14 3.58 -9.30
N GLU A 148 -0.32 4.50 -8.36
CA GLU A 148 -1.31 5.57 -8.52
C GLU A 148 -0.79 6.60 -9.54
N GLN A 149 -1.59 6.88 -10.57
CA GLN A 149 -1.22 7.84 -11.61
C GLN A 149 -1.51 9.26 -11.10
N HIS A 150 -0.46 10.02 -10.81
CA HIS A 150 -0.57 11.41 -10.36
C HIS A 150 -0.34 12.43 -11.46
N ILE A 151 0.34 12.05 -12.57
CA ILE A 151 0.51 12.93 -13.72
C ILE A 151 -0.75 12.83 -14.57
N VAL A 152 -1.44 13.94 -14.73
CA VAL A 152 -2.73 14.04 -15.43
C VAL A 152 -2.49 14.61 -16.81
N ALA A 153 -3.23 14.10 -17.80
CA ALA A 153 -3.30 14.75 -19.10
C ALA A 153 -3.93 16.13 -18.94
N ASP A 154 -3.42 17.12 -19.67
CA ASP A 154 -4.02 18.45 -19.68
C ASP A 154 -5.36 18.48 -20.44
N ALA A 155 -6.10 19.58 -20.29
CA ALA A 155 -7.40 19.74 -20.91
C ALA A 155 -7.37 19.59 -22.44
N ALA A 156 -6.26 19.97 -23.09
CA ALA A 156 -6.13 19.86 -24.55
C ALA A 156 -5.98 18.41 -25.00
N VAL A 157 -5.18 17.60 -24.29
CA VAL A 157 -5.03 16.16 -24.55
C VAL A 157 -6.35 15.45 -24.33
N ILE A 158 -7.04 15.68 -23.20
CA ILE A 158 -8.35 15.09 -22.92
C ILE A 158 -9.35 15.45 -24.03
N GLY A 159 -9.38 16.72 -24.44
CA GLY A 159 -10.27 17.18 -25.52
C GLY A 159 -9.93 16.58 -26.87
N ASN A 160 -8.65 16.36 -27.18
CA ASN A 160 -8.22 15.70 -28.43
C ASN A 160 -8.66 14.23 -28.45
N ASP A 161 -8.48 13.51 -27.35
CA ASP A 161 -8.91 12.12 -27.24
C ASP A 161 -10.43 12.00 -27.43
N ILE A 162 -11.22 12.86 -26.77
CA ILE A 162 -12.68 12.88 -26.93
C ILE A 162 -13.07 13.15 -28.40
N ARG A 163 -12.41 14.07 -29.10
CA ARG A 163 -12.68 14.36 -30.52
C ARG A 163 -12.29 13.20 -31.44
N ALA A 164 -11.18 12.52 -31.13
CA ALA A 164 -10.65 11.45 -31.94
C ALA A 164 -11.40 10.13 -31.77
N THR A 165 -11.79 9.79 -30.54
CA THR A 165 -12.30 8.46 -30.18
C THR A 165 -13.71 8.47 -29.60
N GLY A 166 -14.24 9.66 -29.26
CA GLY A 166 -15.52 9.82 -28.56
C GLY A 166 -15.40 9.75 -27.03
N HIS A 167 -14.25 9.38 -26.50
CA HIS A 167 -14.02 9.29 -25.04
C HIS A 167 -12.56 9.58 -24.67
N ALA A 168 -12.32 9.84 -23.40
CA ALA A 168 -10.98 9.95 -22.82
C ALA A 168 -10.93 9.35 -21.42
N ALA A 169 -9.94 8.52 -21.14
CA ALA A 169 -9.65 8.06 -19.78
C ALA A 169 -8.93 9.16 -19.01
N VAL A 170 -9.47 9.53 -17.84
CA VAL A 170 -8.86 10.53 -16.96
C VAL A 170 -8.26 9.81 -15.75
N TYR A 171 -6.96 9.66 -15.79
CA TYR A 171 -6.18 9.15 -14.66
C TYR A 171 -5.90 10.26 -13.65
N GLY A 172 -5.61 9.87 -12.39
CA GLY A 172 -5.36 10.83 -11.32
C GLY A 172 -6.61 11.27 -10.54
N ILE A 173 -7.79 10.72 -10.85
CA ILE A 173 -8.96 10.82 -9.99
C ILE A 173 -8.93 9.64 -9.02
N LEU A 174 -8.58 9.92 -7.77
CA LEU A 174 -8.32 8.93 -6.73
C LEU A 174 -9.44 8.90 -5.69
N PHE A 175 -9.77 7.71 -5.21
CA PHE A 175 -10.78 7.48 -4.19
C PHE A 175 -10.21 6.63 -3.05
N ASP A 176 -10.82 6.71 -1.88
CA ASP A 176 -10.56 5.75 -0.81
C ASP A 176 -11.01 4.35 -1.23
N THR A 177 -10.34 3.33 -0.70
CA THR A 177 -10.68 1.93 -0.99
C THR A 177 -12.13 1.62 -0.63
N GLY A 178 -12.90 1.11 -1.60
CA GLY A 178 -14.31 0.78 -1.43
C GLY A 178 -15.24 1.98 -1.23
N LYS A 179 -14.76 3.24 -1.42
CA LYS A 179 -15.56 4.45 -1.26
C LYS A 179 -15.60 5.29 -2.53
N SER A 180 -16.54 6.25 -2.54
CA SER A 180 -16.67 7.30 -3.57
C SER A 180 -16.13 8.67 -3.10
N THR A 181 -15.51 8.73 -1.93
CA THR A 181 -14.87 9.96 -1.44
C THR A 181 -13.65 10.26 -2.29
N ILE A 182 -13.68 11.41 -2.97
CA ILE A 182 -12.57 11.89 -3.81
C ILE A 182 -11.43 12.34 -2.89
N LYS A 183 -10.22 11.88 -3.18
CA LYS A 183 -9.03 12.31 -2.46
C LYS A 183 -8.58 13.71 -2.91
N PRO A 184 -7.97 14.52 -2.02
CA PRO A 184 -7.50 15.87 -2.35
C PRO A 184 -6.54 15.93 -3.54
N GLU A 185 -5.74 14.88 -3.74
CA GLU A 185 -4.78 14.74 -4.85
C GLU A 185 -5.45 14.74 -6.22
N SER A 186 -6.75 14.46 -6.29
CA SER A 186 -7.55 14.48 -7.53
C SER A 186 -7.89 15.88 -8.02
N ALA A 187 -7.63 16.92 -7.24
CA ALA A 187 -8.04 18.29 -7.57
C ALA A 187 -7.47 18.78 -8.90
N GLN A 188 -6.23 18.38 -9.24
CA GLN A 188 -5.61 18.71 -10.51
C GLN A 188 -6.36 18.06 -11.69
N ALA A 189 -6.68 16.77 -11.62
CA ALA A 189 -7.38 16.05 -12.68
C ALA A 189 -8.78 16.63 -12.92
N ILE A 190 -9.53 16.90 -11.85
CA ILE A 190 -10.86 17.54 -11.92
C ILE A 190 -10.75 18.96 -12.49
N GLY A 191 -9.70 19.68 -12.13
CA GLY A 191 -9.41 21.02 -12.66
C GLY A 191 -9.17 21.02 -14.18
N GLU A 192 -8.45 20.02 -14.72
CA GLU A 192 -8.22 19.89 -16.17
C GLU A 192 -9.53 19.55 -16.92
N ILE A 193 -10.38 18.69 -16.36
CA ILE A 193 -11.72 18.44 -16.92
C ILE A 193 -12.55 19.75 -16.93
N ALA A 194 -12.52 20.50 -15.86
CA ALA A 194 -13.26 21.76 -15.77
C ALA A 194 -12.74 22.80 -16.79
N LYS A 195 -11.42 22.90 -17.00
CA LYS A 195 -10.82 23.76 -18.03
C LYS A 195 -11.31 23.37 -19.42
N LEU A 196 -11.30 22.09 -19.77
CA LEU A 196 -11.82 21.59 -21.04
C LEU A 196 -13.29 22.00 -21.23
N LEU A 197 -14.14 21.73 -20.24
CA LEU A 197 -15.57 22.05 -20.33
C LEU A 197 -15.86 23.55 -20.41
N LYS A 198 -15.01 24.40 -19.80
CA LYS A 198 -15.11 25.86 -19.91
C LYS A 198 -14.63 26.37 -21.27
N ALA A 199 -13.58 25.73 -21.83
CA ALA A 199 -13.06 26.08 -23.16
C ALA A 199 -13.98 25.65 -24.29
N ASP A 200 -14.78 24.60 -24.10
CA ASP A 200 -15.76 24.11 -25.08
C ASP A 200 -17.17 24.08 -24.46
N PRO A 201 -17.92 25.22 -24.52
CA PRO A 201 -19.26 25.30 -23.92
C PRO A 201 -20.30 24.37 -24.55
N GLY A 202 -20.07 23.90 -25.80
CA GLY A 202 -20.95 22.97 -26.50
C GLY A 202 -20.76 21.52 -26.10
N LEU A 203 -19.62 21.17 -25.51
CA LEU A 203 -19.31 19.81 -25.14
C LEU A 203 -20.17 19.33 -23.97
N LYS A 204 -20.90 18.24 -24.17
CA LYS A 204 -21.64 17.51 -23.13
C LYS A 204 -20.98 16.16 -22.92
N VAL A 205 -20.77 15.74 -21.69
CA VAL A 205 -20.05 14.50 -21.38
C VAL A 205 -20.78 13.62 -20.37
N GLY A 206 -20.67 12.32 -20.58
CA GLY A 206 -20.90 11.31 -19.56
C GLY A 206 -19.62 11.12 -18.75
N VAL A 207 -19.72 11.24 -17.44
CA VAL A 207 -18.67 10.81 -16.51
C VAL A 207 -18.92 9.34 -16.21
N VAL A 208 -18.02 8.46 -16.63
CA VAL A 208 -18.20 7.01 -16.51
C VAL A 208 -17.17 6.46 -15.51
N GLY A 209 -17.66 5.89 -14.43
CA GLY A 209 -16.82 5.22 -13.44
C GLY A 209 -16.59 3.74 -13.77
N HIS A 210 -15.39 3.25 -13.52
CA HIS A 210 -15.00 1.86 -13.70
C HIS A 210 -14.36 1.30 -12.44
N THR A 211 -14.47 -0.03 -12.25
CA THR A 211 -13.76 -0.78 -11.22
C THR A 211 -12.89 -1.87 -11.83
N ASP A 212 -12.03 -2.47 -11.04
CA ASP A 212 -11.50 -3.79 -11.31
C ASP A 212 -12.55 -4.88 -11.02
N ASN A 213 -12.15 -6.15 -11.11
CA ASN A 213 -13.02 -7.31 -10.87
C ASN A 213 -13.00 -7.82 -9.42
N VAL A 214 -12.40 -7.09 -8.49
CA VAL A 214 -12.37 -7.50 -7.07
C VAL A 214 -13.70 -7.14 -6.41
N GLY A 215 -14.30 -8.14 -5.74
CA GLY A 215 -15.58 -7.99 -5.04
C GLY A 215 -16.81 -8.40 -5.86
N ASP A 216 -17.97 -8.06 -5.34
CA ASP A 216 -19.27 -8.42 -5.95
C ASP A 216 -19.63 -7.49 -7.11
N VAL A 217 -20.19 -8.07 -8.18
CA VAL A 217 -20.56 -7.35 -9.41
C VAL A 217 -21.54 -6.19 -9.15
N LYS A 218 -22.58 -6.43 -8.35
CA LYS A 218 -23.60 -5.39 -8.06
C LYS A 218 -22.97 -4.24 -7.26
N SER A 219 -22.13 -4.59 -6.30
CA SER A 219 -21.38 -3.62 -5.50
C SER A 219 -20.42 -2.79 -6.37
N ASN A 220 -19.75 -3.41 -7.34
CA ASN A 220 -18.84 -2.72 -8.27
C ASN A 220 -19.62 -1.77 -9.21
N ILE A 221 -20.79 -2.17 -9.72
CA ILE A 221 -21.65 -1.27 -10.51
C ILE A 221 -22.05 -0.06 -9.67
N LYS A 222 -22.57 -0.31 -8.44
CA LYS A 222 -22.95 0.78 -7.55
C LYS A 222 -21.79 1.69 -7.21
N LEU A 223 -20.63 1.14 -6.82
CA LEU A 223 -19.45 1.90 -6.47
C LEU A 223 -18.97 2.78 -7.63
N SER A 224 -18.96 2.24 -8.84
CA SER A 224 -18.57 3.01 -10.04
C SER A 224 -19.55 4.14 -10.34
N GLN A 225 -20.86 3.92 -10.16
CA GLN A 225 -21.88 4.96 -10.28
C GLN A 225 -21.69 6.06 -9.23
N ASP A 226 -21.51 5.68 -7.95
CA ASP A 226 -21.31 6.63 -6.86
C ASP A 226 -20.03 7.48 -7.06
N ARG A 227 -18.97 6.89 -7.63
CA ARG A 227 -17.73 7.60 -7.99
C ARG A 227 -17.93 8.58 -9.13
N ALA A 228 -18.63 8.18 -10.19
CA ALA A 228 -18.97 9.06 -11.31
C ALA A 228 -19.80 10.27 -10.82
N GLU A 229 -20.78 10.01 -9.97
CA GLU A 229 -21.61 11.05 -9.37
C GLU A 229 -20.78 12.02 -8.52
N ALA A 230 -19.84 11.51 -7.71
CA ALA A 230 -18.96 12.35 -6.89
C ALA A 230 -18.11 13.31 -7.75
N VAL A 231 -17.59 12.82 -8.90
CA VAL A 231 -16.84 13.67 -9.85
C VAL A 231 -17.76 14.70 -10.50
N LEU A 232 -18.96 14.32 -10.93
CA LEU A 232 -19.96 15.23 -11.47
C LEU A 232 -20.27 16.35 -10.47
N GLN A 233 -20.54 15.99 -9.23
CA GLN A 233 -20.84 16.97 -8.17
C GLN A 233 -19.66 17.92 -7.90
N ALA A 234 -18.42 17.42 -7.95
CA ALA A 234 -17.22 18.25 -7.82
C ALA A 234 -17.13 19.27 -8.98
N LEU A 235 -17.40 18.84 -10.24
CA LEU A 235 -17.40 19.73 -11.40
C LEU A 235 -18.48 20.83 -11.30
N VAL A 236 -19.67 20.48 -10.82
CA VAL A 236 -20.78 21.44 -10.66
C VAL A 236 -20.48 22.40 -9.52
N ARG A 237 -20.23 21.87 -8.31
CA ARG A 237 -20.13 22.65 -7.08
C ARG A 237 -18.87 23.51 -7.03
N ASP A 238 -17.70 22.89 -7.35
CA ASP A 238 -16.40 23.52 -7.11
C ASP A 238 -15.87 24.26 -8.35
N HIS A 239 -16.37 23.91 -9.55
CA HIS A 239 -15.92 24.52 -10.80
C HIS A 239 -17.01 25.24 -11.58
N GLY A 240 -18.29 25.18 -11.14
CA GLY A 240 -19.40 25.90 -11.75
C GLY A 240 -19.79 25.40 -13.14
N ILE A 241 -19.57 24.11 -13.43
CA ILE A 241 -20.01 23.51 -14.71
C ILE A 241 -21.52 23.29 -14.65
N ASP A 242 -22.22 23.68 -15.72
CA ASP A 242 -23.67 23.48 -15.84
C ASP A 242 -24.03 21.98 -15.76
N PRO A 243 -24.85 21.55 -14.80
CA PRO A 243 -25.24 20.15 -14.63
C PRO A 243 -25.97 19.57 -15.85
N ALA A 244 -26.63 20.40 -16.67
CA ALA A 244 -27.28 19.96 -17.92
C ALA A 244 -26.30 19.44 -18.97
N ARG A 245 -25.01 19.70 -18.79
CA ARG A 245 -23.93 19.21 -19.66
C ARG A 245 -23.30 17.90 -19.20
N LEU A 246 -23.68 17.42 -18.02
CA LEU A 246 -23.04 16.28 -17.36
C LEU A 246 -24.04 15.17 -17.08
N LYS A 247 -23.61 13.93 -17.25
CA LYS A 247 -24.34 12.74 -16.76
C LYS A 247 -23.35 11.80 -16.12
N ALA A 248 -23.75 11.11 -15.04
CA ALA A 248 -22.91 10.11 -14.37
C ALA A 248 -23.40 8.70 -14.69
N TYR A 249 -22.46 7.79 -14.94
CA TYR A 249 -22.73 6.39 -15.23
C TYR A 249 -21.71 5.49 -14.53
N GLY A 250 -22.17 4.33 -14.04
CA GLY A 250 -21.32 3.28 -13.50
C GLY A 250 -21.23 2.09 -14.44
N CYS A 251 -20.04 1.77 -14.92
CA CYS A 251 -19.77 0.61 -15.76
C CYS A 251 -19.32 -0.62 -14.95
N GLY A 252 -18.98 -0.44 -13.68
CA GLY A 252 -18.41 -1.51 -12.87
C GLY A 252 -17.16 -2.09 -13.51
N GLN A 253 -17.06 -3.42 -13.52
CA GLN A 253 -15.92 -4.18 -14.06
C GLN A 253 -16.07 -4.59 -15.54
N PHE A 254 -17.12 -4.16 -16.25
CA PHE A 254 -17.49 -4.72 -17.55
C PHE A 254 -16.76 -4.13 -18.75
N ALA A 255 -15.94 -3.09 -18.57
CA ALA A 255 -15.11 -2.52 -19.63
C ALA A 255 -13.63 -2.44 -19.18
N PRO A 256 -12.95 -3.58 -19.02
CA PRO A 256 -11.55 -3.58 -18.66
C PRO A 256 -10.68 -3.08 -19.83
N VAL A 257 -9.68 -2.25 -19.53
CA VAL A 257 -8.66 -1.78 -20.49
C VAL A 257 -7.35 -2.54 -20.34
N ALA A 258 -7.25 -3.36 -19.27
CA ALA A 258 -6.11 -4.24 -19.02
C ALA A 258 -6.56 -5.50 -18.30
N SER A 259 -5.71 -6.55 -18.24
CA SER A 259 -6.02 -7.78 -17.52
C SER A 259 -6.22 -7.50 -16.02
N ASN A 260 -7.28 -8.08 -15.44
CA ASN A 260 -7.52 -8.07 -14.00
C ASN A 260 -6.65 -9.07 -13.20
N ASP A 261 -5.84 -9.89 -13.90
CA ASP A 261 -4.99 -10.89 -13.25
C ASP A 261 -3.80 -10.23 -12.54
N THR A 262 -3.37 -9.06 -13.01
CA THR A 262 -2.28 -8.31 -12.41
C THR A 262 -2.78 -7.07 -11.68
N GLU A 263 -2.08 -6.63 -10.63
CA GLU A 263 -2.45 -5.40 -9.91
C GLU A 263 -2.26 -4.16 -10.79
N GLU A 264 -1.26 -4.17 -11.66
CA GLU A 264 -1.01 -3.09 -12.63
C GLU A 264 -2.19 -2.94 -13.61
N GLY A 265 -2.75 -4.08 -14.06
CA GLY A 265 -3.93 -4.08 -14.92
C GLY A 265 -5.19 -3.64 -14.15
N ARG A 266 -5.38 -4.13 -12.93
CA ARG A 266 -6.48 -3.68 -12.06
C ARG A 266 -6.40 -2.17 -11.77
N ALA A 267 -5.21 -1.63 -11.53
CA ALA A 267 -5.03 -0.19 -11.32
C ALA A 267 -5.48 0.64 -12.55
N LYS A 268 -5.21 0.16 -13.77
CA LYS A 268 -5.71 0.79 -15.01
C LYS A 268 -7.22 0.68 -15.16
N ASN A 269 -7.81 -0.41 -14.68
CA ASN A 269 -9.26 -0.61 -14.74
C ASN A 269 -10.02 0.28 -13.73
N ARG A 270 -9.42 0.62 -12.58
CA ARG A 270 -9.98 1.59 -11.61
C ARG A 270 -9.79 3.02 -12.10
N ARG A 271 -10.66 3.48 -13.01
CA ARG A 271 -10.54 4.77 -13.68
C ARG A 271 -11.88 5.50 -13.82
N VAL A 272 -11.81 6.74 -14.24
CA VAL A 272 -12.94 7.53 -14.71
C VAL A 272 -12.71 7.88 -16.18
N GLU A 273 -13.73 7.76 -16.99
CA GLU A 273 -13.73 8.20 -18.39
C GLU A 273 -14.72 9.35 -18.61
N LEU A 274 -14.37 10.24 -19.54
CA LEU A 274 -15.30 11.20 -20.12
C LEU A 274 -15.73 10.70 -21.48
N VAL A 275 -17.02 10.55 -21.69
CA VAL A 275 -17.61 10.10 -22.97
C VAL A 275 -18.41 11.24 -23.56
N SER A 276 -18.17 11.60 -24.82
CA SER A 276 -18.97 12.63 -25.51
C SER A 276 -20.42 12.20 -25.63
N LEU A 277 -21.32 13.05 -25.17
CA LEU A 277 -22.78 12.91 -25.36
C LEU A 277 -23.30 13.76 -26.55
N SER A 278 -22.42 14.52 -27.15
CA SER A 278 -22.79 15.33 -28.31
C SER A 278 -22.98 14.39 -29.51
N THR A 279 -24.19 14.34 -30.05
CA THR A 279 -24.42 13.74 -31.37
C THR A 279 -23.58 14.50 -32.40
N GLN A 280 -22.61 13.83 -33.02
CA GLN A 280 -21.96 14.40 -34.20
C GLN A 280 -23.05 14.58 -35.24
N ALA A 281 -23.35 15.82 -35.60
CA ALA A 281 -24.17 16.06 -36.77
C ALA A 281 -23.43 15.45 -37.97
N THR A 282 -23.96 14.34 -38.50
CA THR A 282 -23.50 13.78 -39.76
C THR A 282 -23.58 14.90 -40.80
N LYS A 283 -22.42 15.36 -41.27
CA LYS A 283 -22.31 16.24 -42.45
C LYS A 283 -22.59 15.45 -43.72
#